data_b24867ce3aeb17a87464cce73fa760d5
#
_entry.id   b24867ce3aeb17a87464cce73fa760d5
#
_cell.length_a   1.000
_cell.length_b   1.000
_cell.length_c   1.000
_cell.angle_alpha   90.00
_cell.angle_beta   90.00
_cell.angle_gamma   90.00
#
_symmetry.space_group_name_H-M   'P 1'
#
loop_
_entity.id
_entity.type
_entity.pdbx_description
1 polymer ?
#
loop_
_entity_poly.entity_id
_entity_poly.type
_entity_poly.pdbx_seq_one_letter_code
_entity_poly.pdbx_strand_id
1 'polypeptide(L)'
;MNAPASSIEQLLLELPDLDWITDEGRVTRLSQDFSWFSPVLNRQLKDKRADVVVRPRSEDEIRAVVGACARRGVPIVIRGSGTGNYGQTTPLAGGVVLDMTGYNACLWVQPGVARAQAGIRLGELEKQTKPSGQEMRCVPSTYRSATLGGLFGGGFGGVGSINYGPLGAPGNVLGIRAMTIEAEPQVVELRGAEAMRMHHLWGTNGLVLELEIALAPAHPWLETLVTFHSFENALHFADKLANGPGIVKREISFFAAPISDHLAQLAAYLPKGCHTVLSLVAESCEPALLQLVEAHGGTVSYRKTAAEVQKSNRTLMEFTWNHTTLHALKVDPTLTYLQSGFVPGKHVEQIIEMEKLLGGEVMMHIEFIRNVAGLMTCSGLQLVRFSTEERLAEIIDIHRAHNVHINNPHVNIVEDGKAGGPLPAEVIAVKKRFDPMGLLNPGKLRDWPVQPAA
;
A
#
# COMPACT_ATOMS: atom_id res chain seq x y z
N MET A 1 -40.07 19.27 24.55
CA MET A 1 -38.75 18.77 24.99
C MET A 1 -38.05 18.33 23.74
N ASN A 2 -36.94 18.98 23.36
CA ASN A 2 -36.14 18.55 22.20
C ASN A 2 -35.52 17.19 22.54
N ALA A 3 -35.49 16.28 21.58
CA ALA A 3 -34.77 15.03 21.72
C ALA A 3 -33.30 15.33 22.13
N PRO A 4 -32.65 14.52 22.98
CA PRO A 4 -31.25 14.73 23.33
C PRO A 4 -30.41 14.70 22.07
N ALA A 5 -29.46 15.64 21.94
CA ALA A 5 -28.54 15.71 20.82
C ALA A 5 -27.79 14.38 20.68
N SER A 6 -27.61 13.90 19.45
CA SER A 6 -26.80 12.69 19.20
C SER A 6 -25.36 12.88 19.68
N SER A 7 -24.62 11.79 19.91
CA SER A 7 -23.22 11.86 20.30
C SER A 7 -22.36 12.65 19.29
N ILE A 8 -22.72 12.61 18.01
CA ILE A 8 -22.04 13.38 16.95
C ILE A 8 -22.37 14.87 17.06
N GLU A 9 -23.64 15.25 17.27
CA GLU A 9 -24.01 16.66 17.48
C GLU A 9 -23.31 17.25 18.69
N GLN A 10 -23.18 16.47 19.76
CA GLN A 10 -22.43 16.88 20.96
C GLN A 10 -20.94 17.07 20.70
N LEU A 11 -20.31 16.24 19.85
CA LEU A 11 -18.92 16.42 19.43
C LEU A 11 -18.73 17.73 18.66
N LEU A 12 -19.60 18.02 17.71
CA LEU A 12 -19.56 19.26 16.92
C LEU A 12 -19.73 20.50 17.80
N LEU A 13 -20.60 20.44 18.83
CA LEU A 13 -20.81 21.54 19.78
C LEU A 13 -19.61 21.72 20.74
N GLU A 14 -18.95 20.63 21.15
CA GLU A 14 -17.80 20.69 22.05
C GLU A 14 -16.54 21.22 21.36
N LEU A 15 -16.36 20.94 20.07
CA LEU A 15 -15.16 21.27 19.30
C LEU A 15 -15.51 22.07 18.03
N PRO A 16 -16.15 23.26 18.18
CA PRO A 16 -16.72 23.98 17.04
C PRO A 16 -15.67 24.58 16.09
N ASP A 17 -14.44 24.79 16.56
CA ASP A 17 -13.35 25.45 15.80
C ASP A 17 -12.56 24.49 14.91
N LEU A 18 -12.88 23.17 14.95
CA LEU A 18 -12.19 22.20 14.12
C LEU A 18 -12.72 22.15 12.69
N ASP A 19 -11.88 21.71 11.75
CA ASP A 19 -12.21 21.55 10.32
C ASP A 19 -13.15 20.32 10.12
N TRP A 20 -14.41 20.46 10.54
CA TRP A 20 -15.45 19.47 10.38
C TRP A 20 -16.01 19.46 8.96
N ILE A 21 -16.18 18.28 8.40
CA ILE A 21 -16.79 18.04 7.09
C ILE A 21 -18.09 17.28 7.35
N THR A 22 -19.22 17.97 7.17
CA THR A 22 -20.58 17.44 7.38
C THR A 22 -21.36 17.27 6.09
N ASP A 23 -20.84 17.77 4.96
CA ASP A 23 -21.45 17.57 3.65
C ASP A 23 -21.49 16.09 3.29
N GLU A 24 -22.69 15.55 3.04
CA GLU A 24 -22.93 14.12 2.84
C GLU A 24 -22.10 13.53 1.70
N GLY A 25 -21.99 14.26 0.58
CA GLY A 25 -21.20 13.79 -0.58
C GLY A 25 -19.71 13.72 -0.28
N ARG A 26 -19.19 14.69 0.48
CA ARG A 26 -17.79 14.69 0.93
C ARG A 26 -17.54 13.61 1.97
N VAL A 27 -18.44 13.43 2.94
CA VAL A 27 -18.35 12.36 3.95
C VAL A 27 -18.35 11.01 3.27
N THR A 28 -19.27 10.74 2.35
CA THR A 28 -19.33 9.49 1.59
C THR A 28 -18.01 9.23 0.86
N ARG A 29 -17.50 10.21 0.12
CA ARG A 29 -16.22 10.07 -0.62
C ARG A 29 -15.03 9.84 0.32
N LEU A 30 -14.98 10.50 1.46
CA LEU A 30 -13.91 10.36 2.45
C LEU A 30 -14.07 9.11 3.32
N SER A 31 -15.19 8.41 3.26
CA SER A 31 -15.42 7.11 3.89
C SER A 31 -14.99 5.93 3.02
N GLN A 32 -14.59 6.17 1.77
CA GLN A 32 -14.24 5.12 0.81
C GLN A 32 -12.74 5.13 0.50
N ASP A 33 -12.22 3.96 0.13
CA ASP A 33 -10.90 3.76 -0.45
C ASP A 33 -11.02 3.03 -1.81
N PHE A 34 -9.97 2.40 -2.30
CA PHE A 34 -9.98 1.67 -3.56
C PHE A 34 -10.42 0.20 -3.42
N SER A 35 -11.16 -0.16 -2.37
CA SER A 35 -11.73 -1.51 -2.19
C SER A 35 -12.62 -1.97 -3.33
N TRP A 36 -13.10 -1.04 -4.17
CA TRP A 36 -13.85 -1.35 -5.40
C TRP A 36 -13.04 -2.12 -6.46
N PHE A 37 -11.70 -2.26 -6.32
CA PHE A 37 -10.91 -3.19 -7.12
C PHE A 37 -11.36 -4.65 -6.94
N SER A 38 -11.96 -4.95 -5.78
CA SER A 38 -12.57 -6.22 -5.48
C SER A 38 -14.09 -6.14 -5.67
N PRO A 39 -14.68 -6.91 -6.59
CA PRO A 39 -16.14 -6.99 -6.72
C PRO A 39 -16.83 -7.42 -5.42
N VAL A 40 -16.16 -8.29 -4.64
CA VAL A 40 -16.63 -8.78 -3.34
C VAL A 40 -16.72 -7.63 -2.33
N LEU A 41 -15.62 -6.90 -2.14
CA LEU A 41 -15.56 -5.78 -1.20
C LEU A 41 -16.45 -4.62 -1.65
N ASN A 42 -16.50 -4.33 -2.94
CA ASN A 42 -17.37 -3.28 -3.46
C ASN A 42 -18.83 -3.53 -3.07
N ARG A 43 -19.32 -4.77 -3.22
CA ARG A 43 -20.67 -5.14 -2.80
C ARG A 43 -20.89 -4.98 -1.30
N GLN A 44 -19.89 -5.35 -0.48
CA GLN A 44 -19.99 -5.31 0.98
C GLN A 44 -19.87 -3.91 1.58
N LEU A 45 -19.11 -3.00 0.94
CA LEU A 45 -18.65 -1.76 1.54
C LEU A 45 -19.21 -0.49 0.89
N LYS A 46 -19.81 -0.54 -0.30
CA LYS A 46 -20.27 0.63 -1.06
C LYS A 46 -21.21 1.56 -0.29
N ASP A 47 -22.01 1.02 0.62
CA ASP A 47 -23.01 1.76 1.40
C ASP A 47 -22.51 2.09 2.82
N LYS A 48 -21.25 1.75 3.16
CA LYS A 48 -20.65 2.03 4.46
C LYS A 48 -20.01 3.41 4.47
N ARG A 49 -20.34 4.22 5.48
CA ARG A 49 -19.80 5.58 5.64
C ARG A 49 -19.73 5.99 7.11
N ALA A 50 -18.93 7.01 7.38
CA ALA A 50 -18.92 7.72 8.65
C ALA A 50 -20.15 8.63 8.79
N ASP A 51 -20.35 9.12 10.00
CA ASP A 51 -21.34 10.19 10.27
C ASP A 51 -20.74 11.56 9.94
N VAL A 52 -19.44 11.75 10.22
CA VAL A 52 -18.74 13.02 10.00
C VAL A 52 -17.24 12.76 9.77
N VAL A 53 -16.57 13.73 9.15
CA VAL A 53 -15.10 13.73 8.97
C VAL A 53 -14.53 14.95 9.66
N VAL A 54 -13.36 14.80 10.31
CA VAL A 54 -12.59 15.92 10.87
C VAL A 54 -11.16 15.86 10.36
N ARG A 55 -10.59 17.03 10.04
CA ARG A 55 -9.20 17.17 9.56
C ARG A 55 -8.38 18.01 10.52
N PRO A 56 -7.77 17.41 11.54
CA PRO A 56 -6.93 18.13 12.48
C PRO A 56 -5.60 18.57 11.84
N ARG A 57 -5.04 19.67 12.36
CA ARG A 57 -3.79 20.27 11.90
C ARG A 57 -2.69 20.27 12.96
N SER A 58 -3.04 19.94 14.19
CA SER A 58 -2.11 19.88 15.32
C SER A 58 -2.34 18.63 16.18
N GLU A 59 -1.35 18.28 16.99
CA GLU A 59 -1.48 17.20 17.96
C GLU A 59 -2.55 17.50 19.01
N ASP A 60 -2.70 18.77 19.41
CA ASP A 60 -3.74 19.17 20.36
C ASP A 60 -5.15 18.99 19.80
N GLU A 61 -5.37 19.32 18.52
CA GLU A 61 -6.64 19.06 17.83
C GLU A 61 -6.93 17.56 17.75
N ILE A 62 -5.92 16.75 17.41
CA ILE A 62 -6.04 15.27 17.38
C ILE A 62 -6.43 14.76 18.77
N ARG A 63 -5.73 15.21 19.80
CA ARG A 63 -5.96 14.83 21.19
C ARG A 63 -7.39 15.22 21.65
N ALA A 64 -7.84 16.41 21.29
CA ALA A 64 -9.20 16.88 21.61
C ALA A 64 -10.26 15.98 20.98
N VAL A 65 -10.13 15.66 19.68
CA VAL A 65 -11.08 14.78 18.97
C VAL A 65 -11.09 13.38 19.57
N VAL A 66 -9.90 12.78 19.77
CA VAL A 66 -9.77 11.42 20.30
C VAL A 66 -10.36 11.33 21.71
N GLY A 67 -10.03 12.28 22.59
CA GLY A 67 -10.57 12.33 23.96
C GLY A 67 -12.09 12.50 23.96
N ALA A 68 -12.64 13.39 23.15
CA ALA A 68 -14.07 13.61 23.06
C ALA A 68 -14.83 12.40 22.50
N CYS A 69 -14.26 11.71 21.48
CA CYS A 69 -14.82 10.46 20.97
C CYS A 69 -14.79 9.34 22.04
N ALA A 70 -13.66 9.19 22.74
CA ALA A 70 -13.53 8.18 23.79
C ALA A 70 -14.53 8.39 24.93
N ARG A 71 -14.72 9.63 25.41
CA ARG A 71 -15.73 9.95 26.45
C ARG A 71 -17.17 9.58 26.03
N ARG A 72 -17.45 9.54 24.74
CA ARG A 72 -18.80 9.28 24.19
C ARG A 72 -18.96 7.90 23.56
N GLY A 73 -17.91 7.09 23.54
CA GLY A 73 -17.93 5.78 22.87
C GLY A 73 -18.11 5.89 21.34
N VAL A 74 -17.72 7.01 20.72
CA VAL A 74 -17.85 7.21 19.28
C VAL A 74 -16.70 6.53 18.54
N PRO A 75 -16.98 5.65 17.55
CA PRO A 75 -15.96 5.01 16.73
C PRO A 75 -15.12 6.01 15.95
N ILE A 76 -13.84 5.67 15.75
CA ILE A 76 -12.88 6.47 14.98
C ILE A 76 -12.27 5.61 13.90
N VAL A 77 -12.24 6.11 12.66
CA VAL A 77 -11.47 5.51 11.56
C VAL A 77 -10.39 6.49 11.13
N ILE A 78 -9.13 6.08 11.24
CA ILE A 78 -7.98 6.89 10.84
C ILE A 78 -7.84 6.80 9.33
N ARG A 79 -7.72 7.96 8.66
CA ARG A 79 -7.54 8.06 7.23
C ARG A 79 -6.34 8.92 6.88
N GLY A 80 -5.49 8.42 5.97
CA GLY A 80 -4.58 9.25 5.18
C GLY A 80 -5.28 9.71 3.90
N SER A 81 -4.70 9.45 2.73
CA SER A 81 -5.33 9.79 1.44
C SER A 81 -6.36 8.75 0.95
N GLY A 82 -6.56 7.66 1.67
CA GLY A 82 -7.51 6.60 1.30
C GLY A 82 -7.13 5.86 0.02
N THR A 83 -5.85 5.61 -0.19
CA THR A 83 -5.33 4.88 -1.36
C THR A 83 -5.23 3.37 -1.14
N GLY A 84 -5.67 2.86 0.00
CA GLY A 84 -5.80 1.44 0.28
C GLY A 84 -6.87 0.77 -0.56
N ASN A 85 -6.86 -0.55 -0.63
CA ASN A 85 -7.77 -1.32 -1.48
C ASN A 85 -8.42 -2.53 -0.80
N TYR A 86 -8.44 -2.53 0.54
CA TYR A 86 -9.10 -3.56 1.35
C TYR A 86 -10.29 -3.03 2.16
N GLY A 87 -10.74 -1.81 1.91
CA GLY A 87 -11.72 -1.15 2.77
C GLY A 87 -11.13 -0.73 4.12
N GLN A 88 -9.80 -0.53 4.19
CA GLN A 88 -9.09 -0.22 5.43
C GLN A 88 -9.61 1.05 6.10
N THR A 89 -9.99 2.04 5.30
CA THR A 89 -10.49 3.33 5.78
C THR A 89 -12.01 3.47 5.66
N THR A 90 -12.71 2.38 5.32
CA THR A 90 -14.18 2.38 5.23
C THR A 90 -14.77 2.09 6.61
N PRO A 91 -15.51 3.04 7.22
CA PRO A 91 -16.16 2.86 8.52
C PRO A 91 -17.24 1.78 8.45
N LEU A 92 -17.16 0.76 9.29
CA LEU A 92 -18.21 -0.26 9.38
C LEU A 92 -19.28 0.09 10.43
N ALA A 93 -18.95 0.97 11.37
CA ALA A 93 -19.78 1.34 12.51
C ALA A 93 -20.18 2.83 12.53
N GLY A 94 -20.10 3.53 11.40
CA GLY A 94 -20.31 4.99 11.40
C GLY A 94 -19.19 5.72 12.15
N GLY A 95 -19.54 6.72 12.96
CA GLY A 95 -18.61 7.48 13.79
C GLY A 95 -17.82 8.54 13.01
N VAL A 96 -16.59 8.79 13.44
CA VAL A 96 -15.74 9.87 12.92
C VAL A 96 -14.64 9.30 12.03
N VAL A 97 -14.49 9.82 10.81
CA VAL A 97 -13.24 9.67 10.06
C VAL A 97 -12.28 10.79 10.48
N LEU A 98 -11.13 10.42 11.00
CA LEU A 98 -10.03 11.30 11.34
C LEU A 98 -9.09 11.40 10.13
N ASP A 99 -9.23 12.47 9.33
CA ASP A 99 -8.44 12.73 8.13
C ASP A 99 -7.10 13.38 8.51
N MET A 100 -6.06 12.58 8.60
CA MET A 100 -4.72 13.00 9.03
C MET A 100 -3.97 13.86 8.00
N THR A 101 -4.53 14.10 6.81
CA THR A 101 -3.83 14.87 5.76
C THR A 101 -3.56 16.32 6.13
N GLY A 102 -4.20 16.86 7.18
CA GLY A 102 -3.91 18.17 7.77
C GLY A 102 -2.66 18.18 8.67
N TYR A 103 -2.26 17.03 9.24
CA TYR A 103 -1.11 16.87 10.13
C TYR A 103 0.07 16.26 9.34
N ASN A 104 0.84 17.12 8.65
CA ASN A 104 1.64 16.70 7.50
C ASN A 104 3.04 17.33 7.39
N ALA A 105 3.64 17.79 8.49
CA ALA A 105 4.98 18.39 8.46
C ALA A 105 6.08 17.32 8.34
N CYS A 106 7.14 17.63 7.56
CA CYS A 106 8.44 16.99 7.74
C CYS A 106 9.15 17.70 8.88
N LEU A 107 9.50 16.96 9.92
CA LEU A 107 10.08 17.55 11.12
C LEU A 107 11.58 17.80 10.95
N TRP A 108 12.28 16.79 10.41
CA TRP A 108 13.70 16.89 10.08
C TRP A 108 14.15 15.80 9.12
N VAL A 109 15.24 16.05 8.41
CA VAL A 109 15.99 15.10 7.57
C VAL A 109 17.44 15.13 8.05
N GLN A 110 17.99 13.94 8.32
CA GLN A 110 19.38 13.72 8.74
C GLN A 110 20.03 12.65 7.83
N PRO A 111 21.34 12.45 7.87
CA PRO A 111 21.99 11.38 7.11
C PRO A 111 21.39 10.01 7.45
N GLY A 112 20.77 9.36 6.46
CA GLY A 112 20.18 8.05 6.55
C GLY A 112 18.79 7.97 7.18
N VAL A 113 18.19 9.07 7.63
CA VAL A 113 16.90 9.05 8.33
C VAL A 113 16.11 10.33 8.17
N ALA A 114 14.76 10.23 8.16
CA ALA A 114 13.85 11.36 8.26
C ALA A 114 12.77 11.10 9.30
N ARG A 115 12.28 12.16 9.95
CA ARG A 115 11.10 12.11 10.82
C ARG A 115 10.03 13.05 10.27
N ALA A 116 8.82 12.53 10.16
CA ALA A 116 7.72 13.30 9.64
C ALA A 116 6.39 12.89 10.29
N GLN A 117 5.42 13.79 10.23
CA GLN A 117 4.06 13.57 10.67
C GLN A 117 3.34 12.59 9.74
N ALA A 118 2.42 11.79 10.29
CA ALA A 118 1.78 10.68 9.61
C ALA A 118 0.97 11.08 8.37
N GLY A 119 0.45 12.30 8.33
CA GLY A 119 -0.34 12.83 7.22
C GLY A 119 0.47 13.38 6.06
N ILE A 120 1.82 13.45 6.14
CA ILE A 120 2.64 13.92 5.03
C ILE A 120 2.49 13.01 3.82
N ARG A 121 2.31 13.59 2.63
CA ARG A 121 2.35 12.82 1.39
C ARG A 121 3.77 12.38 1.09
N LEU A 122 3.92 11.14 0.64
CA LEU A 122 5.24 10.57 0.37
C LEU A 122 6.01 11.36 -0.69
N GLY A 123 5.32 11.85 -1.72
CA GLY A 123 5.94 12.72 -2.73
C GLY A 123 6.46 14.05 -2.18
N GLU A 124 5.81 14.60 -1.16
CA GLU A 124 6.29 15.83 -0.49
C GLU A 124 7.49 15.52 0.41
N LEU A 125 7.47 14.39 1.12
CA LEU A 125 8.62 13.95 1.90
C LEU A 125 9.84 13.67 1.00
N GLU A 126 9.65 13.00 -0.13
CA GLU A 126 10.70 12.73 -1.13
C GLU A 126 11.32 14.03 -1.67
N LYS A 127 10.54 15.09 -1.89
CA LYS A 127 11.07 16.41 -2.28
C LYS A 127 11.96 17.04 -1.21
N GLN A 128 11.72 16.75 0.06
CA GLN A 128 12.51 17.28 1.17
C GLN A 128 13.77 16.46 1.46
N THR A 129 13.79 15.16 1.12
CA THR A 129 14.97 14.31 1.27
C THR A 129 15.96 14.44 0.11
N LYS A 130 15.50 14.67 -1.12
CA LYS A 130 16.35 14.77 -2.33
C LYS A 130 17.45 15.80 -2.27
N PRO A 131 17.28 17.02 -1.71
CA PRO A 131 18.37 18.00 -1.59
C PRO A 131 19.57 17.52 -0.78
N SER A 132 19.37 16.53 0.13
CA SER A 132 20.45 15.90 0.89
C SER A 132 21.06 14.68 0.18
N GLY A 133 20.74 14.44 -1.10
CA GLY A 133 21.21 13.28 -1.86
C GLY A 133 20.57 11.96 -1.41
N GLN A 134 19.41 12.01 -0.79
CA GLN A 134 18.75 10.84 -0.23
C GLN A 134 17.33 10.67 -0.79
N GLU A 135 16.82 9.44 -0.75
CA GLU A 135 15.46 9.07 -1.15
C GLU A 135 14.87 8.04 -0.20
N MET A 136 13.56 7.87 -0.25
CA MET A 136 12.88 6.85 0.54
C MET A 136 13.23 5.46 0.05
N ARG A 137 13.44 4.51 1.00
CA ARG A 137 13.74 3.10 0.71
C ARG A 137 12.60 2.33 0.07
N CYS A 138 11.36 2.73 0.36
CA CYS A 138 10.17 2.07 -0.15
C CYS A 138 9.06 3.09 -0.37
N VAL A 139 8.54 3.16 -1.60
CA VAL A 139 7.42 4.03 -1.96
C VAL A 139 6.40 3.28 -2.82
N PRO A 140 5.10 3.34 -2.51
CA PRO A 140 4.08 2.73 -3.34
C PRO A 140 3.91 3.49 -4.66
N SER A 141 3.32 2.88 -5.67
CA SER A 141 2.99 3.57 -6.93
C SER A 141 2.10 4.81 -6.73
N THR A 142 1.32 4.81 -5.64
CA THR A 142 0.49 5.96 -5.22
C THR A 142 1.25 7.07 -4.49
N TYR A 143 2.59 7.08 -4.48
CA TYR A 143 3.43 7.96 -3.65
C TYR A 143 3.09 9.46 -3.75
N ARG A 144 2.56 9.93 -4.89
CA ARG A 144 2.15 11.33 -5.06
C ARG A 144 0.98 11.71 -4.14
N SER A 145 0.14 10.77 -3.80
CA SER A 145 -1.07 10.98 -2.99
C SER A 145 -1.01 10.28 -1.63
N ALA A 146 -0.46 9.08 -1.55
CA ALA A 146 -0.39 8.30 -0.31
C ALA A 146 0.37 9.04 0.79
N THR A 147 -0.10 8.87 2.03
CA THR A 147 0.54 9.45 3.23
C THR A 147 1.47 8.46 3.91
N LEU A 148 2.44 8.97 4.67
CA LEU A 148 3.41 8.15 5.41
C LEU A 148 2.73 7.22 6.42
N GLY A 149 1.79 7.74 7.23
CA GLY A 149 1.00 6.94 8.16
C GLY A 149 0.09 5.93 7.46
N GLY A 150 -0.46 6.29 6.27
CA GLY A 150 -1.26 5.37 5.45
C GLY A 150 -0.41 4.23 4.89
N LEU A 151 0.81 4.51 4.44
CA LEU A 151 1.77 3.48 4.02
C LEU A 151 2.11 2.53 5.19
N PHE A 152 2.37 3.08 6.38
CA PHE A 152 2.67 2.27 7.56
C PHE A 152 1.47 1.42 8.02
N GLY A 153 0.27 2.02 8.06
CA GLY A 153 -0.93 1.35 8.56
C GLY A 153 -1.53 0.30 7.62
N GLY A 154 -1.33 0.45 6.31
CA GLY A 154 -2.02 -0.40 5.34
C GLY A 154 -1.23 -0.77 4.08
N GLY A 155 -0.01 -0.27 3.89
CA GLY A 155 0.85 -0.61 2.77
C GLY A 155 1.80 -1.76 3.09
N PHE A 156 2.12 -2.57 2.09
CA PHE A 156 3.07 -3.68 2.22
C PHE A 156 4.46 -3.28 1.72
N GLY A 157 4.57 -2.95 0.45
CA GLY A 157 5.83 -2.68 -0.25
C GLY A 157 5.64 -1.63 -1.33
N GLY A 158 6.65 -1.47 -2.17
CA GLY A 158 6.67 -0.51 -3.26
C GLY A 158 8.01 -0.48 -3.96
N VAL A 159 8.17 0.48 -4.82
CA VAL A 159 9.43 0.80 -5.51
C VAL A 159 10.55 0.97 -4.49
N GLY A 160 11.63 0.22 -4.66
CA GLY A 160 12.76 0.14 -3.73
C GLY A 160 12.75 -1.12 -2.85
N SER A 161 11.64 -1.86 -2.76
CA SER A 161 11.58 -3.12 -2.01
C SER A 161 12.52 -4.20 -2.56
N ILE A 162 12.98 -4.07 -3.79
CA ILE A 162 14.00 -4.93 -4.39
C ILE A 162 15.34 -4.85 -3.65
N ASN A 163 15.65 -3.72 -2.99
CA ASN A 163 16.88 -3.53 -2.24
C ASN A 163 16.68 -3.68 -0.73
N TYR A 164 15.57 -3.14 -0.21
CA TYR A 164 15.36 -2.94 1.22
C TYR A 164 14.24 -3.79 1.81
N GLY A 165 13.62 -4.65 1.01
CA GLY A 165 12.45 -5.42 1.41
C GLY A 165 11.17 -4.56 1.52
N PRO A 166 10.04 -5.16 1.93
CA PRO A 166 8.81 -4.42 2.21
C PRO A 166 9.01 -3.45 3.37
N LEU A 167 8.08 -2.52 3.57
CA LEU A 167 8.18 -1.55 4.67
C LEU A 167 8.35 -2.22 6.04
N GLY A 168 7.76 -3.40 6.23
CA GLY A 168 7.88 -4.22 7.42
C GLY A 168 9.24 -4.89 7.64
N ALA A 169 10.17 -4.82 6.67
CA ALA A 169 11.51 -5.37 6.85
C ALA A 169 12.29 -4.57 7.90
N PRO A 170 13.13 -5.25 8.72
CA PRO A 170 13.90 -4.60 9.78
C PRO A 170 14.73 -3.42 9.25
N GLY A 171 14.67 -2.29 9.97
CA GLY A 171 15.46 -1.10 9.67
C GLY A 171 14.84 -0.14 8.63
N ASN A 172 13.65 -0.39 8.11
CA ASN A 172 12.94 0.59 7.26
C ASN A 172 12.16 1.61 8.09
N VAL A 173 11.52 1.19 9.16
CA VAL A 173 10.89 2.07 10.15
C VAL A 173 11.68 1.95 11.46
N LEU A 174 12.20 3.07 11.96
CA LEU A 174 13.09 3.10 13.13
C LEU A 174 12.31 3.39 14.41
N GLY A 175 11.24 4.16 14.31
CA GLY A 175 10.39 4.52 15.44
C GLY A 175 9.10 5.20 15.01
N ILE A 176 8.15 5.24 15.93
CA ILE A 176 6.89 5.97 15.77
C ILE A 176 6.53 6.69 17.07
N ARG A 177 5.78 7.79 16.96
CA ARG A 177 4.99 8.32 18.06
C ARG A 177 3.54 7.91 17.85
N ALA A 178 2.93 7.31 18.84
CA ALA A 178 1.56 6.83 18.78
C ALA A 178 0.74 7.34 19.96
N MET A 179 -0.55 7.61 19.73
CA MET A 179 -1.50 8.10 20.72
C MET A 179 -2.51 7.00 21.08
N THR A 180 -2.83 6.89 22.38
CA THR A 180 -3.89 6.01 22.87
C THR A 180 -5.27 6.59 22.61
N ILE A 181 -6.29 5.74 22.60
CA ILE A 181 -7.71 6.11 22.39
C ILE A 181 -8.41 6.02 23.74
N GLU A 182 -8.27 7.09 24.50
CA GLU A 182 -8.79 7.23 25.86
C GLU A 182 -9.36 8.64 26.07
N ALA A 183 -10.11 8.84 27.13
CA ALA A 183 -10.67 10.16 27.50
C ALA A 183 -9.55 11.22 27.68
N GLU A 184 -8.40 10.80 28.16
CA GLU A 184 -7.16 11.57 28.28
C GLU A 184 -6.04 10.87 27.51
N PRO A 185 -5.94 11.10 26.18
CA PRO A 185 -5.02 10.38 25.32
C PRO A 185 -3.55 10.56 25.75
N GLN A 186 -2.81 9.46 25.78
CA GLN A 186 -1.37 9.46 26.07
C GLN A 186 -0.57 9.28 24.77
N VAL A 187 0.57 9.95 24.67
CA VAL A 187 1.50 9.76 23.55
C VAL A 187 2.69 8.94 24.01
N VAL A 188 3.01 7.91 23.23
CA VAL A 188 4.07 6.95 23.52
C VAL A 188 5.02 6.88 22.34
N GLU A 189 6.31 6.94 22.58
CA GLU A 189 7.35 6.65 21.62
C GLU A 189 7.62 5.14 21.60
N LEU A 190 7.54 4.52 20.42
CA LEU A 190 7.85 3.10 20.21
C LEU A 190 8.97 2.98 19.19
N ARG A 191 9.89 2.04 19.39
CA ARG A 191 11.07 1.88 18.54
C ARG A 191 11.27 0.44 18.08
N GLY A 192 11.90 0.28 16.90
CA GLY A 192 12.27 -1.03 16.35
C GLY A 192 11.09 -2.01 16.31
N ALA A 193 11.24 -3.18 16.89
CA ALA A 193 10.24 -4.23 16.88
C ALA A 193 8.92 -3.83 17.58
N GLU A 194 8.97 -2.95 18.59
CA GLU A 194 7.74 -2.48 19.26
C GLU A 194 6.90 -1.61 18.32
N ALA A 195 7.53 -0.72 17.56
CA ALA A 195 6.84 0.09 16.55
C ALA A 195 6.16 -0.79 15.50
N MET A 196 6.81 -1.88 15.10
CA MET A 196 6.31 -2.79 14.07
C MET A 196 5.09 -3.61 14.50
N ARG A 197 4.76 -3.67 15.80
CA ARG A 197 3.50 -4.26 16.29
C ARG A 197 2.24 -3.47 15.91
N MET A 198 2.41 -2.25 15.38
CA MET A 198 1.32 -1.42 14.81
C MET A 198 1.29 -1.45 13.28
N HIS A 199 2.31 -2.04 12.63
CA HIS A 199 2.44 -2.04 11.19
C HIS A 199 1.39 -2.93 10.50
N HIS A 200 0.83 -2.44 9.40
CA HIS A 200 -0.09 -3.16 8.52
C HIS A 200 -1.34 -3.74 9.23
N LEU A 201 -1.88 -3.00 10.18
CA LEU A 201 -3.07 -3.37 10.97
C LEU A 201 -4.27 -2.43 10.72
N TRP A 202 -4.24 -1.69 9.61
CA TRP A 202 -5.34 -0.86 9.11
C TRP A 202 -5.85 0.18 10.12
N GLY A 203 -4.94 0.70 10.97
CA GLY A 203 -5.29 1.69 11.99
C GLY A 203 -6.22 1.17 13.08
N THR A 204 -6.11 -0.11 13.44
CA THR A 204 -6.97 -0.71 14.48
C THR A 204 -6.36 -0.67 15.88
N ASN A 205 -5.05 -0.50 16.04
CA ASN A 205 -4.34 -0.72 17.29
C ASN A 205 -3.48 0.45 17.78
N GLY A 206 -3.91 1.67 17.49
CA GLY A 206 -3.28 2.91 17.93
C GLY A 206 -3.26 3.96 16.84
N LEU A 207 -3.22 5.23 17.19
CA LEU A 207 -3.14 6.34 16.27
C LEU A 207 -1.68 6.78 16.13
N VAL A 208 -1.09 6.52 14.96
CA VAL A 208 0.29 6.95 14.66
C VAL A 208 0.31 8.43 14.31
N LEU A 209 1.11 9.20 15.05
CA LEU A 209 1.30 10.65 14.86
C LEU A 209 2.50 10.95 13.96
N GLU A 210 3.65 10.33 14.24
CA GLU A 210 4.91 10.58 13.56
C GLU A 210 5.65 9.28 13.32
N LEU A 211 6.48 9.27 12.28
CA LEU A 211 7.37 8.14 11.96
C LEU A 211 8.79 8.62 11.71
N GLU A 212 9.75 7.84 12.20
CA GLU A 212 11.13 7.87 11.77
C GLU A 212 11.37 6.75 10.76
N ILE A 213 11.79 7.11 9.55
CA ILE A 213 12.04 6.19 8.46
C ILE A 213 13.47 6.27 7.98
N ALA A 214 14.04 5.12 7.62
CA ALA A 214 15.36 5.08 7.03
C ALA A 214 15.31 5.56 5.56
N LEU A 215 16.37 6.27 5.16
CA LEU A 215 16.60 6.76 3.82
C LEU A 215 17.69 5.94 3.12
N ALA A 216 17.73 6.06 1.80
CA ALA A 216 18.75 5.49 0.92
C ALA A 216 19.48 6.60 0.15
N PRO A 217 20.70 6.37 -0.36
CA PRO A 217 21.30 7.25 -1.35
C PRO A 217 20.40 7.38 -2.59
N ALA A 218 20.17 8.60 -3.05
CA ALA A 218 19.45 8.86 -4.28
C ALA A 218 20.36 8.65 -5.50
N HIS A 219 19.81 8.07 -6.56
CA HIS A 219 20.49 7.88 -7.83
C HIS A 219 19.70 8.54 -8.97
N PRO A 220 20.37 8.97 -10.06
CA PRO A 220 19.69 9.27 -11.31
C PRO A 220 19.19 7.95 -11.92
N TRP A 221 17.87 7.78 -11.94
CA TRP A 221 17.23 6.53 -12.39
C TRP A 221 16.90 6.60 -13.87
N LEU A 222 17.45 5.66 -14.64
CA LEU A 222 17.04 5.36 -16.01
C LEU A 222 15.78 4.52 -15.97
N GLU A 223 14.73 4.99 -16.61
CA GLU A 223 13.47 4.26 -16.76
C GLU A 223 13.41 3.56 -18.11
N THR A 224 13.16 2.24 -18.12
CA THR A 224 13.09 1.45 -19.34
C THR A 224 11.89 0.53 -19.38
N LEU A 225 11.37 0.28 -20.60
CA LEU A 225 10.52 -0.86 -20.93
C LEU A 225 11.27 -1.73 -21.92
N VAL A 226 11.39 -3.00 -21.60
CA VAL A 226 11.98 -4.01 -22.47
C VAL A 226 10.91 -5.03 -22.82
N THR A 227 10.69 -5.26 -24.11
CA THR A 227 9.64 -6.16 -24.62
C THR A 227 10.22 -7.46 -25.16
N PHE A 228 9.46 -8.55 -25.02
CA PHE A 228 9.83 -9.91 -25.39
C PHE A 228 8.65 -10.63 -26.01
N HIS A 229 8.92 -11.54 -26.96
CA HIS A 229 7.90 -12.46 -27.49
C HIS A 229 7.73 -13.74 -26.63
N SER A 230 8.75 -14.10 -25.86
CA SER A 230 8.74 -15.28 -25.00
C SER A 230 8.51 -14.89 -23.55
N PHE A 231 7.53 -15.52 -22.89
CA PHE A 231 7.26 -15.38 -21.47
C PHE A 231 8.49 -15.74 -20.62
N GLU A 232 9.07 -16.91 -20.91
CA GLU A 232 10.20 -17.42 -20.14
C GLU A 232 11.44 -16.52 -20.31
N ASN A 233 11.73 -16.04 -21.53
CA ASN A 233 12.86 -15.13 -21.76
C ASN A 233 12.68 -13.81 -20.98
N ALA A 234 11.48 -13.24 -20.98
CA ALA A 234 11.17 -12.02 -20.24
C ALA A 234 11.33 -12.22 -18.73
N LEU A 235 10.80 -13.32 -18.20
CA LEU A 235 10.90 -13.66 -16.77
C LEU A 235 12.35 -13.93 -16.35
N HIS A 236 13.10 -14.70 -17.14
CA HIS A 236 14.52 -14.95 -16.89
C HIS A 236 15.39 -13.70 -16.98
N PHE A 237 15.09 -12.81 -17.93
CA PHE A 237 15.73 -11.49 -18.00
C PHE A 237 15.48 -10.70 -16.72
N ALA A 238 14.22 -10.61 -16.28
CA ALA A 238 13.84 -9.89 -15.06
C ALA A 238 14.55 -10.48 -13.83
N ASP A 239 14.58 -11.80 -13.69
CA ASP A 239 15.27 -12.49 -12.60
C ASP A 239 16.80 -12.24 -12.62
N LYS A 240 17.44 -12.32 -13.78
CA LYS A 240 18.86 -12.02 -13.94
C LYS A 240 19.19 -10.56 -13.61
N LEU A 241 18.34 -9.63 -14.06
CA LEU A 241 18.47 -8.21 -13.72
C LEU A 241 18.30 -7.99 -12.22
N ALA A 242 17.31 -8.64 -11.59
CA ALA A 242 17.05 -8.54 -10.15
C ALA A 242 18.24 -9.06 -9.31
N ASN A 243 18.81 -10.19 -9.70
CA ASN A 243 19.94 -10.82 -9.01
C ASN A 243 21.32 -10.28 -9.39
N GLY A 244 21.43 -9.46 -10.44
CA GLY A 244 22.70 -8.90 -10.90
C GLY A 244 23.34 -7.92 -9.91
N PRO A 245 24.40 -8.27 -9.17
CA PRO A 245 24.95 -7.42 -8.10
C PRO A 245 25.64 -6.16 -8.63
N GLY A 246 26.09 -6.18 -9.88
CA GLY A 246 26.77 -5.05 -10.53
C GLY A 246 25.82 -4.00 -11.11
N ILE A 247 24.51 -4.23 -11.10
CA ILE A 247 23.51 -3.29 -11.61
C ILE A 247 22.73 -2.69 -10.44
N VAL A 248 22.91 -1.40 -10.20
CA VAL A 248 22.14 -0.64 -9.20
C VAL A 248 20.73 -0.42 -9.76
N LYS A 249 19.72 -0.87 -9.04
CA LYS A 249 18.34 -0.87 -9.45
C LYS A 249 17.41 -0.42 -8.33
N ARG A 250 16.25 0.13 -8.65
CA ARG A 250 15.22 0.56 -7.69
C ARG A 250 13.93 -0.22 -7.88
N GLU A 251 13.63 -0.64 -9.11
CA GLU A 251 12.40 -1.36 -9.43
C GLU A 251 12.60 -2.30 -10.63
N ILE A 252 11.96 -3.46 -10.58
CA ILE A 252 11.80 -4.39 -11.69
C ILE A 252 10.41 -5.00 -11.59
N SER A 253 9.56 -4.70 -12.59
CA SER A 253 8.23 -5.26 -12.72
C SER A 253 8.15 -6.08 -14.01
N PHE A 254 7.61 -7.29 -13.96
CA PHE A 254 7.32 -8.12 -15.10
C PHE A 254 5.82 -8.15 -15.36
N PHE A 255 5.42 -7.89 -16.60
CA PHE A 255 4.05 -7.94 -17.10
C PHE A 255 3.94 -9.01 -18.17
N ALA A 256 3.22 -10.09 -17.88
CA ALA A 256 2.86 -11.07 -18.91
C ALA A 256 1.85 -10.48 -19.91
N ALA A 257 1.92 -10.91 -21.17
CA ALA A 257 0.83 -10.61 -22.11
C ALA A 257 -0.49 -11.26 -21.61
N PRO A 258 -1.64 -10.59 -21.71
CA PRO A 258 -1.86 -9.30 -22.37
C PRO A 258 -1.90 -8.08 -21.44
N ILE A 259 -1.25 -8.09 -20.26
CA ILE A 259 -1.29 -6.95 -19.31
C ILE A 259 -0.87 -5.65 -20.00
N SER A 260 0.17 -5.70 -20.85
CA SER A 260 0.67 -4.54 -21.59
C SER A 260 -0.41 -3.88 -22.45
N ASP A 261 -1.38 -4.64 -22.95
CA ASP A 261 -2.50 -4.13 -23.76
C ASP A 261 -3.49 -3.28 -22.94
N HIS A 262 -3.48 -3.42 -21.62
CA HIS A 262 -4.31 -2.64 -20.69
C HIS A 262 -3.64 -1.33 -20.22
N LEU A 263 -2.37 -1.11 -20.54
CA LEU A 263 -1.62 0.09 -20.17
C LEU A 263 -1.73 1.18 -21.26
N ALA A 264 -2.95 1.68 -21.50
CA ALA A 264 -3.30 2.58 -22.60
C ALA A 264 -2.35 3.80 -22.75
N GLN A 265 -1.84 4.35 -21.64
CA GLN A 265 -0.92 5.50 -21.69
C GLN A 265 0.48 5.13 -22.19
N LEU A 266 0.83 3.85 -22.19
CA LEU A 266 2.10 3.31 -22.69
C LEU A 266 1.95 2.58 -24.03
N ALA A 267 0.76 2.56 -24.64
CA ALA A 267 0.45 1.79 -25.84
C ALA A 267 1.40 2.09 -27.04
N ALA A 268 1.93 3.32 -27.13
CA ALA A 268 2.90 3.68 -28.18
C ALA A 268 4.25 2.94 -28.05
N TYR A 269 4.54 2.39 -26.86
CA TYR A 269 5.81 1.72 -26.54
C TYR A 269 5.64 0.21 -26.31
N LEU A 270 4.40 -0.28 -26.28
CA LEU A 270 4.06 -1.66 -25.93
C LEU A 270 3.42 -2.36 -27.14
N PRO A 271 4.19 -3.13 -27.93
CA PRO A 271 3.62 -3.96 -28.99
C PRO A 271 2.61 -4.97 -28.41
N LYS A 272 1.50 -5.17 -29.13
CA LYS A 272 0.45 -6.11 -28.70
C LYS A 272 0.99 -7.53 -28.54
N GLY A 273 0.55 -8.21 -27.50
CA GLY A 273 0.90 -9.59 -27.21
C GLY A 273 2.34 -9.80 -26.74
N CYS A 274 3.10 -8.73 -26.47
CA CYS A 274 4.44 -8.85 -25.90
C CYS A 274 4.42 -8.88 -24.38
N HIS A 275 5.32 -9.68 -23.81
CA HIS A 275 5.66 -9.61 -22.40
C HIS A 275 6.61 -8.45 -22.17
N THR A 276 6.48 -7.75 -21.05
CA THR A 276 7.23 -6.52 -20.81
C THR A 276 7.91 -6.55 -19.46
N VAL A 277 9.15 -6.08 -19.41
CA VAL A 277 9.86 -5.79 -18.16
C VAL A 277 10.07 -4.29 -18.04
N LEU A 278 9.47 -3.71 -17.01
CA LEU A 278 9.70 -2.33 -16.59
C LEU A 278 10.85 -2.32 -15.60
N SER A 279 11.82 -1.42 -15.79
CA SER A 279 12.90 -1.28 -14.80
C SER A 279 13.28 0.16 -14.54
N LEU A 280 13.72 0.40 -13.30
CA LEU A 280 14.42 1.60 -12.85
C LEU A 280 15.82 1.18 -12.43
N VAL A 281 16.82 1.47 -13.25
CA VAL A 281 18.24 1.21 -12.96
C VAL A 281 19.01 2.53 -12.90
N ALA A 282 20.14 2.57 -12.16
CA ALA A 282 20.98 3.76 -12.17
C ALA A 282 21.51 4.02 -13.60
N GLU A 283 21.52 5.28 -14.06
CA GLU A 283 21.99 5.64 -15.41
C GLU A 283 23.39 5.11 -15.72
N SER A 284 24.27 5.07 -14.71
CA SER A 284 25.62 4.50 -14.85
C SER A 284 25.64 3.01 -15.17
N CYS A 285 24.55 2.29 -14.95
CA CYS A 285 24.43 0.86 -15.23
C CYS A 285 23.79 0.54 -16.60
N GLU A 286 23.46 1.56 -17.40
CA GLU A 286 22.84 1.38 -18.72
C GLU A 286 23.61 0.42 -19.66
N PRO A 287 24.95 0.50 -19.79
CA PRO A 287 25.68 -0.44 -20.65
C PRO A 287 25.50 -1.90 -20.24
N ALA A 288 25.52 -2.20 -18.95
CA ALA A 288 25.30 -3.56 -18.44
C ALA A 288 23.85 -4.02 -18.64
N LEU A 289 22.87 -3.12 -18.49
CA LEU A 289 21.48 -3.41 -18.79
C LEU A 289 21.31 -3.80 -20.27
N LEU A 290 21.88 -3.02 -21.21
CA LEU A 290 21.77 -3.27 -22.66
C LEU A 290 22.39 -4.59 -23.06
N GLN A 291 23.54 -4.96 -22.50
CA GLN A 291 24.15 -6.28 -22.70
C GLN A 291 23.24 -7.43 -22.22
N LEU A 292 22.58 -7.24 -21.08
CA LEU A 292 21.63 -8.23 -20.56
C LEU A 292 20.38 -8.34 -21.44
N VAL A 293 19.88 -7.23 -21.96
CA VAL A 293 18.74 -7.19 -22.90
C VAL A 293 19.07 -7.99 -24.18
N GLU A 294 20.24 -7.74 -24.79
CA GLU A 294 20.70 -8.45 -25.98
C GLU A 294 20.83 -9.96 -25.74
N ALA A 295 21.45 -10.34 -24.59
CA ALA A 295 21.66 -11.74 -24.24
C ALA A 295 20.34 -12.54 -24.05
N HIS A 296 19.23 -11.88 -23.77
CA HIS A 296 17.90 -12.51 -23.61
C HIS A 296 16.94 -12.25 -24.79
N GLY A 297 17.41 -11.61 -25.88
CA GLY A 297 16.61 -11.33 -27.06
C GLY A 297 15.49 -10.33 -26.81
N GLY A 298 15.68 -9.38 -25.87
CA GLY A 298 14.76 -8.31 -25.61
C GLY A 298 14.93 -7.11 -26.56
N THR A 299 13.91 -6.26 -26.61
CA THR A 299 13.94 -4.98 -27.32
C THR A 299 13.59 -3.84 -26.38
N VAL A 300 14.47 -2.84 -26.26
CA VAL A 300 14.18 -1.63 -25.47
C VAL A 300 13.17 -0.79 -26.27
N SER A 301 11.93 -0.74 -25.81
CA SER A 301 10.84 0.00 -26.46
C SER A 301 10.61 1.39 -25.88
N TYR A 302 11.07 1.63 -24.64
CA TYR A 302 11.04 2.93 -23.98
C TYR A 302 12.30 3.12 -23.16
N ARG A 303 12.81 4.35 -23.17
CA ARG A 303 13.98 4.75 -22.40
C ARG A 303 13.88 6.24 -22.05
N LYS A 304 14.05 6.58 -20.77
CA LYS A 304 14.19 7.97 -20.31
C LYS A 304 15.19 8.08 -19.17
N THR A 305 16.05 9.08 -19.26
CA THR A 305 16.95 9.51 -18.17
C THR A 305 16.16 10.20 -17.05
N ALA A 306 16.75 10.32 -15.87
CA ALA A 306 16.17 11.04 -14.74
C ALA A 306 15.79 12.49 -15.10
N ALA A 307 16.63 13.17 -15.89
CA ALA A 307 16.37 14.52 -16.37
C ALA A 307 15.14 14.60 -17.31
N GLU A 308 14.98 13.64 -18.21
CA GLU A 308 13.83 13.55 -19.12
C GLU A 308 12.54 13.23 -18.36
N VAL A 309 12.60 12.33 -17.37
CA VAL A 309 11.48 12.03 -16.47
C VAL A 309 11.06 13.27 -15.70
N GLN A 310 12.02 13.98 -15.11
CA GLN A 310 11.74 15.22 -14.38
C GLN A 310 11.08 16.27 -15.29
N LYS A 311 11.59 16.46 -16.49
CA LYS A 311 11.03 17.43 -17.46
C LYS A 311 9.62 17.06 -17.91
N SER A 312 9.33 15.77 -18.11
CA SER A 312 8.01 15.29 -18.53
C SER A 312 7.01 15.17 -17.38
N ASN A 313 7.46 15.17 -16.14
CA ASN A 313 6.71 14.87 -14.93
C ASN A 313 5.90 13.55 -15.01
N ARG A 314 6.36 12.61 -15.83
CA ARG A 314 5.76 11.28 -16.03
C ARG A 314 6.82 10.23 -15.74
N THR A 315 6.54 9.34 -14.81
CA THR A 315 7.43 8.25 -14.40
C THR A 315 6.77 6.89 -14.59
N LEU A 316 7.57 5.90 -14.92
CA LEU A 316 7.11 4.51 -15.01
C LEU A 316 6.71 3.93 -13.64
N MET A 317 7.12 4.52 -12.52
CA MET A 317 6.66 4.14 -11.18
C MET A 317 5.12 4.14 -11.07
N GLU A 318 4.42 4.98 -11.85
CA GLU A 318 2.96 5.06 -11.85
C GLU A 318 2.28 3.89 -12.58
N PHE A 319 3.04 2.92 -13.10
CA PHE A 319 2.53 1.73 -13.77
C PHE A 319 2.88 0.44 -13.05
N THR A 320 3.57 0.52 -11.90
CA THR A 320 3.97 -0.61 -11.07
C THR A 320 2.96 -0.90 -9.96
N TRP A 321 3.12 -2.00 -9.28
CA TRP A 321 2.31 -2.36 -8.12
C TRP A 321 0.79 -2.28 -8.41
N ASN A 322 -0.02 -1.82 -7.47
CA ASN A 322 -1.48 -1.75 -7.65
C ASN A 322 -1.95 -0.71 -8.68
N HIS A 323 -1.08 0.18 -9.17
CA HIS A 323 -1.44 1.04 -10.30
C HIS A 323 -1.57 0.27 -11.61
N THR A 324 -0.87 -0.85 -11.80
CA THR A 324 -1.13 -1.76 -12.93
C THR A 324 -2.60 -2.22 -12.91
N THR A 325 -3.08 -2.66 -11.75
CA THR A 325 -4.50 -3.01 -11.56
C THR A 325 -5.43 -1.84 -11.85
N LEU A 326 -5.12 -0.63 -11.36
CA LEU A 326 -5.92 0.57 -11.62
C LEU A 326 -6.01 0.88 -13.11
N HIS A 327 -4.89 0.80 -13.84
CA HIS A 327 -4.87 1.02 -15.29
C HIS A 327 -5.65 -0.05 -16.04
N ALA A 328 -5.51 -1.31 -15.65
CA ALA A 328 -6.22 -2.42 -16.27
C ALA A 328 -7.74 -2.31 -16.07
N LEU A 329 -8.21 -1.98 -14.87
CA LEU A 329 -9.63 -1.79 -14.56
C LEU A 329 -10.28 -0.62 -15.31
N LYS A 330 -9.51 0.37 -15.76
CA LYS A 330 -10.01 1.45 -16.63
C LYS A 330 -10.28 0.97 -18.06
N VAL A 331 -9.63 -0.08 -18.50
CA VAL A 331 -9.78 -0.69 -19.82
C VAL A 331 -10.78 -1.85 -19.77
N ASP A 332 -10.66 -2.69 -18.78
CA ASP A 332 -11.54 -3.84 -18.56
C ASP A 332 -12.02 -3.88 -17.09
N PRO A 333 -13.22 -3.35 -16.80
CA PRO A 333 -13.77 -3.30 -15.43
C PRO A 333 -14.22 -4.67 -14.91
N THR A 334 -14.15 -5.74 -15.70
CA THR A 334 -14.47 -7.12 -15.27
C THR A 334 -13.29 -7.80 -14.58
N LEU A 335 -12.12 -7.17 -14.60
CA LEU A 335 -10.94 -7.67 -13.93
C LEU A 335 -11.02 -7.47 -12.40
N THR A 336 -10.28 -8.28 -11.70
CA THR A 336 -9.87 -8.07 -10.31
C THR A 336 -8.41 -8.46 -10.16
N TYR A 337 -7.92 -8.67 -8.94
CA TYR A 337 -6.52 -8.96 -8.73
C TYR A 337 -6.32 -9.94 -7.55
N LEU A 338 -5.13 -10.52 -7.49
CA LEU A 338 -4.64 -11.27 -6.33
C LEU A 338 -3.33 -10.64 -5.82
N GLN A 339 -2.99 -10.95 -4.58
CA GLN A 339 -1.68 -10.65 -4.03
C GLN A 339 -1.01 -11.94 -3.59
N SER A 340 0.08 -12.29 -4.25
CA SER A 340 0.82 -13.51 -3.99
C SER A 340 2.26 -13.24 -3.58
N GLY A 341 2.85 -14.22 -2.88
CA GLY A 341 4.25 -14.25 -2.53
C GLY A 341 4.85 -15.58 -2.95
N PHE A 342 6.02 -15.52 -3.56
CA PHE A 342 6.70 -16.69 -4.09
C PHE A 342 7.88 -17.10 -3.18
N VAL A 343 8.24 -18.37 -3.21
CA VAL A 343 9.32 -18.91 -2.37
C VAL A 343 10.70 -18.47 -2.93
N PRO A 344 11.57 -17.86 -2.12
CA PRO A 344 12.91 -17.51 -2.56
C PRO A 344 13.66 -18.69 -3.17
N GLY A 345 14.27 -18.48 -4.35
CA GLY A 345 14.97 -19.52 -5.11
C GLY A 345 14.07 -20.48 -5.90
N LYS A 346 12.73 -20.41 -5.73
CA LYS A 346 11.75 -21.19 -6.51
C LYS A 346 10.75 -20.30 -7.26
N HIS A 347 10.83 -18.99 -7.08
CA HIS A 347 9.85 -18.04 -7.62
C HIS A 347 9.71 -18.13 -9.15
N VAL A 348 10.78 -18.29 -9.89
CA VAL A 348 10.72 -18.41 -11.37
C VAL A 348 9.95 -19.67 -11.78
N GLU A 349 10.27 -20.82 -11.18
CA GLU A 349 9.58 -22.09 -11.46
C GLU A 349 8.08 -22.00 -11.10
N GLN A 350 7.77 -21.43 -9.93
CA GLN A 350 6.40 -21.26 -9.47
C GLN A 350 5.60 -20.30 -10.37
N ILE A 351 6.20 -19.21 -10.85
CA ILE A 351 5.54 -18.27 -11.78
C ILE A 351 5.25 -18.96 -13.11
N ILE A 352 6.20 -19.73 -13.67
CA ILE A 352 5.99 -20.52 -14.90
C ILE A 352 4.89 -21.56 -14.70
N GLU A 353 4.85 -22.23 -13.56
CA GLU A 353 3.83 -23.22 -13.24
C GLU A 353 2.43 -22.58 -13.14
N MET A 354 2.30 -21.45 -12.44
CA MET A 354 1.02 -20.73 -12.35
C MET A 354 0.55 -20.22 -13.72
N GLU A 355 1.46 -19.74 -14.56
CA GLU A 355 1.13 -19.33 -15.94
C GLU A 355 0.59 -20.53 -16.75
N LYS A 356 1.21 -21.71 -16.64
CA LYS A 356 0.74 -22.93 -17.34
C LYS A 356 -0.62 -23.40 -16.85
N LEU A 357 -0.90 -23.26 -15.56
CA LEU A 357 -2.15 -23.73 -14.96
C LEU A 357 -3.31 -22.75 -15.14
N LEU A 358 -3.04 -21.44 -15.08
CA LEU A 358 -4.04 -20.39 -14.93
C LEU A 358 -3.94 -19.25 -15.96
N GLY A 359 -2.97 -19.29 -16.89
CA GLY A 359 -2.64 -18.15 -17.77
C GLY A 359 -3.77 -17.65 -18.68
N GLY A 360 -4.83 -18.43 -18.89
CA GLY A 360 -6.04 -17.96 -19.59
C GLY A 360 -6.95 -17.08 -18.74
N GLU A 361 -6.81 -17.12 -17.44
CA GLU A 361 -7.70 -16.49 -16.45
C GLU A 361 -6.94 -15.55 -15.50
N VAL A 362 -5.69 -15.88 -15.17
CA VAL A 362 -4.79 -15.13 -14.30
C VAL A 362 -3.59 -14.63 -15.08
N MET A 363 -3.43 -13.32 -15.20
CA MET A 363 -2.34 -12.69 -15.92
C MET A 363 -1.21 -12.32 -14.93
N MET A 364 0.02 -12.78 -15.18
CA MET A 364 1.15 -12.60 -14.28
C MET A 364 1.67 -11.17 -14.31
N HIS A 365 1.40 -10.42 -13.25
CA HIS A 365 2.08 -9.18 -12.88
C HIS A 365 2.97 -9.46 -11.66
N ILE A 366 4.26 -9.29 -11.81
CA ILE A 366 5.28 -9.71 -10.83
C ILE A 366 6.20 -8.53 -10.51
N GLU A 367 6.38 -8.26 -9.22
CA GLU A 367 7.32 -7.28 -8.68
C GLU A 367 8.47 -8.01 -8.00
N PHE A 368 9.72 -7.75 -8.41
CA PHE A 368 10.89 -8.35 -7.79
C PHE A 368 11.24 -7.61 -6.49
N ILE A 369 11.31 -8.33 -5.40
CA ILE A 369 11.54 -7.78 -4.06
C ILE A 369 12.52 -8.65 -3.26
N ARG A 370 13.05 -8.10 -2.18
CA ARG A 370 13.60 -8.92 -1.09
C ARG A 370 12.51 -9.17 -0.06
N ASN A 371 12.50 -10.36 0.53
CA ASN A 371 11.64 -10.63 1.69
C ASN A 371 12.22 -10.00 2.97
N VAL A 372 11.53 -10.18 4.10
CA VAL A 372 11.98 -9.65 5.42
C VAL A 372 13.31 -10.22 5.89
N ALA A 373 13.73 -11.37 5.37
CA ALA A 373 15.05 -11.98 5.64
C ALA A 373 16.13 -11.52 4.64
N GLY A 374 15.80 -10.60 3.71
CA GLY A 374 16.73 -10.06 2.71
C GLY A 374 16.98 -10.97 1.50
N LEU A 375 16.24 -12.07 1.36
CA LEU A 375 16.35 -12.98 0.22
C LEU A 375 15.54 -12.46 -0.97
N MET A 376 16.11 -12.53 -2.19
CA MET A 376 15.42 -12.18 -3.43
C MET A 376 14.25 -13.12 -3.68
N THR A 377 13.11 -12.55 -3.98
CA THR A 377 11.87 -13.24 -4.33
C THR A 377 10.97 -12.31 -5.14
N CYS A 378 9.70 -12.69 -5.30
CA CYS A 378 8.70 -11.90 -6.00
C CYS A 378 7.43 -11.71 -5.17
N SER A 379 6.78 -10.57 -5.36
CA SER A 379 5.39 -10.33 -5.02
C SER A 379 4.58 -10.32 -6.32
N GLY A 380 3.53 -11.12 -6.40
CA GLY A 380 2.59 -11.07 -7.52
C GLY A 380 1.41 -10.16 -7.19
N LEU A 381 1.04 -9.32 -8.15
CA LEU A 381 -0.19 -8.55 -8.17
C LEU A 381 -0.98 -8.93 -9.42
N GLN A 382 -1.21 -10.24 -9.56
CA GLN A 382 -1.81 -10.82 -10.76
C GLN A 382 -3.19 -10.21 -11.02
N LEU A 383 -3.48 -9.95 -12.28
CA LEU A 383 -4.82 -9.59 -12.72
C LEU A 383 -5.64 -10.85 -12.97
N VAL A 384 -6.86 -10.88 -12.50
CA VAL A 384 -7.77 -12.03 -12.61
C VAL A 384 -9.03 -11.64 -13.36
N ARG A 385 -9.42 -12.43 -14.35
CA ARG A 385 -10.75 -12.35 -14.97
C ARG A 385 -11.77 -12.88 -14.00
N PHE A 386 -12.49 -11.97 -13.35
CA PHE A 386 -13.46 -12.33 -12.32
C PHE A 386 -14.72 -12.94 -12.98
N SER A 387 -15.11 -14.11 -12.53
CA SER A 387 -16.37 -14.77 -12.92
C SER A 387 -17.32 -14.91 -11.72
N THR A 388 -16.91 -15.69 -10.72
CA THR A 388 -17.65 -15.90 -9.47
C THR A 388 -16.72 -15.91 -8.27
N GLU A 389 -17.27 -15.78 -7.07
CA GLU A 389 -16.50 -15.87 -5.82
C GLU A 389 -15.97 -17.27 -5.58
N GLU A 390 -16.73 -18.29 -5.96
CA GLU A 390 -16.32 -19.68 -5.86
C GLU A 390 -15.10 -19.95 -6.74
N ARG A 391 -15.11 -19.47 -7.99
CA ARG A 391 -13.95 -19.62 -8.88
C ARG A 391 -12.74 -18.86 -8.37
N LEU A 392 -12.93 -17.67 -7.83
CA LEU A 392 -11.86 -16.90 -7.21
C LEU A 392 -11.24 -17.66 -6.01
N ALA A 393 -12.07 -18.30 -5.19
CA ALA A 393 -11.60 -19.15 -4.10
C ALA A 393 -10.82 -20.37 -4.61
N GLU A 394 -11.28 -21.04 -5.67
CA GLU A 394 -10.55 -22.14 -6.30
C GLU A 394 -9.17 -21.68 -6.84
N ILE A 395 -9.09 -20.51 -7.48
CA ILE A 395 -7.83 -19.94 -7.97
C ILE A 395 -6.87 -19.72 -6.79
N ILE A 396 -7.36 -19.18 -5.66
CA ILE A 396 -6.58 -19.00 -4.44
C ILE A 396 -6.06 -20.34 -3.92
N ASP A 397 -6.90 -21.37 -3.90
CA ASP A 397 -6.53 -22.69 -3.40
C ASP A 397 -5.54 -23.40 -4.33
N ILE A 398 -5.63 -23.21 -5.65
CA ILE A 398 -4.62 -23.69 -6.61
C ILE A 398 -3.25 -23.07 -6.28
N HIS A 399 -3.17 -21.76 -6.08
CA HIS A 399 -1.90 -21.12 -5.70
C HIS A 399 -1.33 -21.72 -4.40
N ARG A 400 -2.16 -21.89 -3.38
CA ARG A 400 -1.75 -22.45 -2.08
C ARG A 400 -1.26 -23.91 -2.21
N ALA A 401 -1.93 -24.71 -3.03
CA ALA A 401 -1.54 -26.10 -3.30
C ALA A 401 -0.15 -26.22 -3.94
N HIS A 402 0.28 -25.16 -4.67
CA HIS A 402 1.61 -25.07 -5.29
C HIS A 402 2.62 -24.23 -4.46
N ASN A 403 2.35 -24.06 -3.15
CA ASN A 403 3.19 -23.31 -2.22
C ASN A 403 3.38 -21.83 -2.61
N VAL A 404 2.44 -21.25 -3.35
CA VAL A 404 2.37 -19.81 -3.58
C VAL A 404 1.51 -19.20 -2.49
N HIS A 405 2.10 -18.34 -1.68
CA HIS A 405 1.39 -17.64 -0.62
C HIS A 405 0.37 -16.67 -1.22
N ILE A 406 -0.86 -16.63 -0.67
CA ILE A 406 -1.87 -15.64 -1.04
C ILE A 406 -2.24 -14.79 0.17
N ASN A 407 -2.00 -13.49 0.04
CA ASN A 407 -2.62 -12.49 0.88
C ASN A 407 -3.93 -12.05 0.19
N ASN A 408 -5.07 -12.53 0.71
CA ASN A 408 -6.36 -12.37 0.05
C ASN A 408 -6.83 -10.90 0.08
N PRO A 409 -6.91 -10.20 -1.08
CA PRO A 409 -7.33 -8.81 -1.13
C PRO A 409 -8.86 -8.61 -1.17
N HIS A 410 -9.64 -9.68 -1.05
CA HIS A 410 -11.11 -9.66 -1.15
C HIS A 410 -11.80 -9.75 0.20
N VAL A 411 -11.09 -9.47 1.28
CA VAL A 411 -11.60 -9.52 2.65
C VAL A 411 -11.36 -8.20 3.36
N ASN A 412 -12.24 -7.86 4.30
CA ASN A 412 -12.18 -6.61 5.05
C ASN A 412 -11.84 -6.81 6.54
N ILE A 413 -11.35 -8.00 6.90
CA ILE A 413 -10.85 -8.37 8.22
C ILE A 413 -9.36 -8.65 8.11
N VAL A 414 -8.55 -8.08 9.01
CA VAL A 414 -7.08 -8.13 8.96
C VAL A 414 -6.56 -9.57 8.97
N GLU A 415 -7.13 -10.42 9.83
CA GLU A 415 -6.72 -11.82 9.99
C GLU A 415 -7.01 -12.66 8.74
N ASP A 416 -8.09 -12.36 8.03
CA ASP A 416 -8.54 -13.12 6.87
C ASP A 416 -7.68 -12.83 5.61
N GLY A 417 -7.11 -11.63 5.53
CA GLY A 417 -6.21 -11.26 4.42
C GLY A 417 -4.84 -11.94 4.53
N LYS A 418 -4.36 -12.14 5.74
CA LYS A 418 -3.08 -12.81 6.01
C LYS A 418 -3.30 -14.32 5.94
N ALA A 419 -2.29 -15.09 5.53
CA ALA A 419 -2.39 -16.54 5.32
C ALA A 419 -2.76 -17.35 6.58
N GLY A 420 -3.78 -16.92 7.23
CA GLY A 420 -4.51 -17.67 8.24
C GLY A 420 -3.83 -17.72 9.61
N GLY A 421 -4.53 -17.25 10.56
CA GLY A 421 -4.19 -17.42 11.95
C GLY A 421 -4.56 -16.18 12.75
N PRO A 422 -4.74 -16.35 14.06
CA PRO A 422 -5.00 -15.24 14.95
C PRO A 422 -3.81 -14.27 14.95
N LEU A 423 -4.08 -13.02 15.28
CA LEU A 423 -3.01 -12.04 15.49
C LEU A 423 -2.08 -12.51 16.62
N PRO A 424 -0.77 -12.23 16.51
CA PRO A 424 0.18 -12.51 17.59
C PRO A 424 -0.26 -11.87 18.91
N ALA A 425 -0.01 -12.55 20.03
CA ALA A 425 -0.41 -12.08 21.35
C ALA A 425 0.13 -10.68 21.69
N GLU A 426 1.34 -10.37 21.23
CA GLU A 426 1.96 -9.05 21.40
C GLU A 426 1.25 -7.95 20.59
N VAL A 427 0.66 -8.26 19.45
CA VAL A 427 -0.16 -7.31 18.66
C VAL A 427 -1.49 -7.07 19.36
N ILE A 428 -2.11 -8.12 19.91
CA ILE A 428 -3.33 -8.01 20.73
C ILE A 428 -3.08 -7.19 21.99
N ALA A 429 -1.93 -7.37 22.64
CA ALA A 429 -1.55 -6.58 23.80
C ALA A 429 -1.42 -5.08 23.47
N VAL A 430 -0.85 -4.74 22.32
CA VAL A 430 -0.78 -3.36 21.82
C VAL A 430 -2.18 -2.81 21.57
N LYS A 431 -3.07 -3.56 20.91
CA LYS A 431 -4.47 -3.15 20.71
C LYS A 431 -5.14 -2.82 22.04
N LYS A 432 -5.07 -3.72 23.03
CA LYS A 432 -5.68 -3.52 24.36
C LYS A 432 -5.10 -2.31 25.11
N ARG A 433 -3.80 -2.05 24.94
CA ARG A 433 -3.12 -0.90 25.56
C ARG A 433 -3.50 0.43 24.90
N PHE A 434 -3.55 0.49 23.57
CA PHE A 434 -3.73 1.74 22.83
C PHE A 434 -5.19 2.05 22.52
N ASP A 435 -6.06 1.06 22.52
CA ASP A 435 -7.50 1.22 22.28
C ASP A 435 -8.31 0.30 23.20
N PRO A 436 -8.30 0.57 24.50
CA PRO A 436 -8.94 -0.28 25.50
C PRO A 436 -10.46 -0.39 25.32
N MET A 437 -11.09 0.61 24.70
CA MET A 437 -12.53 0.65 24.44
C MET A 437 -12.93 0.04 23.08
N GLY A 438 -11.96 -0.31 22.22
CA GLY A 438 -12.23 -0.89 20.90
C GLY A 438 -12.86 0.08 19.90
N LEU A 439 -12.57 1.37 20.01
CA LEU A 439 -13.17 2.43 19.18
C LEU A 439 -12.46 2.62 17.84
N LEU A 440 -11.22 2.14 17.71
CA LEU A 440 -10.47 2.25 16.46
C LEU A 440 -10.91 1.21 15.44
N ASN A 441 -11.49 1.69 14.36
CA ASN A 441 -11.85 0.94 13.17
C ASN A 441 -12.55 -0.41 13.51
N PRO A 442 -13.64 -0.38 14.33
CA PRO A 442 -14.30 -1.58 14.80
C PRO A 442 -14.84 -2.42 13.64
N GLY A 443 -14.81 -3.75 13.81
CA GLY A 443 -15.21 -4.73 12.78
C GLY A 443 -14.10 -5.10 11.79
N LYS A 444 -12.88 -4.54 11.91
CA LYS A 444 -11.72 -4.93 11.10
C LYS A 444 -10.83 -5.99 11.75
N LEU A 445 -11.08 -6.31 13.02
CA LEU A 445 -10.47 -7.41 13.77
C LEU A 445 -11.59 -8.32 14.29
N ARG A 446 -11.38 -9.64 14.27
CA ARG A 446 -12.40 -10.63 14.69
C ARG A 446 -12.86 -10.44 16.12
N ASP A 447 -11.92 -10.18 17.05
CA ASP A 447 -12.21 -10.01 18.46
C ASP A 447 -12.76 -8.60 18.83
N TRP A 448 -12.84 -7.71 17.84
CA TRP A 448 -13.41 -6.35 18.01
C TRP A 448 -14.49 -6.09 16.95
N PRO A 449 -15.63 -6.82 17.02
CA PRO A 449 -16.74 -6.64 16.08
C PRO A 449 -17.39 -5.25 16.25
N VAL A 450 -18.18 -4.86 15.26
CA VAL A 450 -19.07 -3.70 15.39
C VAL A 450 -20.05 -3.98 16.53
N GLN A 451 -20.06 -3.09 17.53
CA GLN A 451 -21.04 -3.15 18.62
C GLN A 451 -22.43 -2.81 18.07
N PRO A 452 -23.51 -3.51 18.49
CA PRO A 452 -24.87 -3.07 18.17
C PRO A 452 -25.06 -1.64 18.68
N ALA A 453 -25.78 -0.82 17.91
CA ALA A 453 -26.19 0.48 18.40
C ALA A 453 -27.03 0.29 19.68
N ALA A 454 -26.66 0.98 20.76
CA ALA A 454 -27.35 0.93 22.03
C ALA A 454 -28.71 1.64 21.95
#